data_89ec104ceeff2afefd7681c13ff2d2c3
#
_entry.id   89ec104ceeff2afefd7681c13ff2d2c3
#
_cell.length_a   1.000
_cell.length_b   1.000
_cell.length_c   1.000
_cell.angle_alpha   90.00
_cell.angle_beta   90.00
_cell.angle_gamma   90.00
#
_symmetry.space_group_name_H-M   'P 1'
#
loop_
_entity.id
_entity.type
_entity.pdbx_description
1 polymer ?
#
loop_
_entity_poly.entity_id
_entity_poly.type
_entity_poly.pdbx_seq_one_letter_code
_entity_poly.pdbx_strand_id
1 'polypeptide(L)'
;MGALTTLSPGILTVGAYTAFAPVAWAENGQACGKDIQFLRAFARETGLAVDVRFFPFDRIWERPLRGEVDIAAGGIAPSERRRLPGLAWSTPYYTLQRSLVVRTEERAELQTMADFAGRTIAVTRGSTADLDAQRRKPDTARIVYFDRQESAIDDLFRGHIDAFGTGDICSHHLAAQNPDRLAVTDVHETETPERFAFAMDQGNELLVSLNTFIEKNSHHYPAVPPDSEWSDYQI
;
A
#
# COMPACT_ATOMS: atom_id res chain seq x y z
N MET A 1 -0.59 28.34 16.22
CA MET A 1 -1.15 26.99 16.27
C MET A 1 -0.70 26.35 17.59
N GLY A 2 -1.62 25.76 18.38
CA GLY A 2 -1.22 24.95 19.55
C GLY A 2 -0.37 23.76 19.09
N ALA A 3 0.49 23.25 19.97
CA ALA A 3 1.28 22.05 19.68
C ALA A 3 0.31 20.87 19.49
N LEU A 4 0.49 20.10 18.39
CA LEU A 4 -0.31 18.91 18.12
C LEU A 4 0.02 17.83 19.17
N THR A 5 -1.01 17.15 19.65
CA THR A 5 -0.86 16.07 20.63
C THR A 5 -0.47 14.79 19.91
N THR A 6 0.67 14.19 20.27
CA THR A 6 1.19 12.92 19.81
C THR A 6 1.48 11.99 20.97
N LEU A 7 1.58 10.68 20.73
CA LEU A 7 1.94 9.68 21.75
C LEU A 7 3.28 9.99 22.42
N SER A 8 4.23 10.50 21.65
CA SER A 8 5.51 11.02 22.14
C SER A 8 5.60 12.50 21.79
N PRO A 9 5.68 13.42 22.78
CA PRO A 9 5.67 14.85 22.52
C PRO A 9 6.68 15.29 21.46
N GLY A 10 6.20 16.00 20.42
CA GLY A 10 7.04 16.47 19.32
C GLY A 10 7.45 15.42 18.27
N ILE A 11 6.96 14.19 18.38
CA ILE A 11 7.30 13.09 17.47
C ILE A 11 6.01 12.49 16.90
N LEU A 12 5.89 12.46 15.59
CA LEU A 12 4.88 11.70 14.87
C LEU A 12 5.35 10.25 14.75
N THR A 13 4.70 9.32 15.47
CA THR A 13 4.98 7.90 15.36
C THR A 13 4.13 7.25 14.27
N VAL A 14 4.79 6.65 13.27
CA VAL A 14 4.15 6.05 12.09
C VAL A 14 4.36 4.55 12.09
N GLY A 15 3.27 3.78 12.14
CA GLY A 15 3.30 2.34 11.87
C GLY A 15 3.21 2.09 10.37
N ALA A 16 4.25 1.51 9.76
CA ALA A 16 4.29 1.30 8.33
C ALA A 16 4.43 -0.17 7.96
N TYR A 17 3.66 -0.60 6.95
CA TYR A 17 3.94 -1.82 6.21
C TYR A 17 4.99 -1.49 5.16
N THR A 18 6.15 -2.10 5.27
CA THR A 18 7.33 -1.73 4.49
C THR A 18 7.77 -2.82 3.50
N ALA A 19 6.82 -3.53 2.93
CA ALA A 19 7.03 -4.49 1.84
C ALA A 19 6.07 -4.23 0.66
N PHE A 20 5.77 -2.96 0.38
CA PHE A 20 4.84 -2.51 -0.66
C PHE A 20 5.41 -1.30 -1.42
N ALA A 21 6.53 -1.52 -2.12
CA ALA A 21 7.09 -0.49 -3.00
C ALA A 21 6.14 -0.20 -4.18
N PRO A 22 6.00 1.05 -4.61
CA PRO A 22 6.67 2.28 -4.16
C PRO A 22 5.93 3.04 -3.06
N VAL A 23 4.89 2.47 -2.46
CA VAL A 23 4.06 3.13 -1.44
C VAL A 23 4.80 3.24 -0.11
N ALA A 24 5.29 2.10 0.41
CA ALA A 24 6.15 2.05 1.58
C ALA A 24 7.05 0.80 1.50
N TRP A 25 8.35 0.96 1.69
CA TRP A 25 9.29 -0.15 1.77
C TRP A 25 10.42 0.16 2.74
N ALA A 26 11.16 -0.87 3.14
CA ALA A 26 12.36 -0.75 3.95
C ALA A 26 13.61 -0.95 3.08
N GLU A 27 14.53 0.00 3.12
CA GLU A 27 15.82 -0.07 2.46
C GLU A 27 16.92 0.27 3.46
N ASN A 28 17.90 -0.62 3.61
CA ASN A 28 18.99 -0.46 4.57
C ASN A 28 18.52 -0.12 6.01
N GLY A 29 17.38 -0.67 6.43
CA GLY A 29 16.77 -0.41 7.74
C GLY A 29 16.02 0.90 7.85
N GLN A 30 15.94 1.69 6.79
CA GLN A 30 15.18 2.93 6.73
C GLN A 30 13.84 2.75 6.01
N ALA A 31 12.82 3.46 6.47
CA ALA A 31 11.54 3.50 5.79
C ALA A 31 11.60 4.49 4.62
N CYS A 32 11.22 3.99 3.43
CA CYS A 32 11.14 4.74 2.19
C CYS A 32 9.72 4.67 1.63
N GLY A 33 9.43 5.45 0.60
CA GLY A 33 8.17 5.39 -0.13
C GLY A 33 7.29 6.62 -0.03
N LYS A 34 6.27 6.63 -0.88
CA LYS A 34 5.37 7.78 -1.05
C LYS A 34 4.62 8.14 0.23
N ASP A 35 4.06 7.15 0.92
CA ASP A 35 3.38 7.37 2.20
C ASP A 35 4.33 7.97 3.25
N ILE A 36 5.56 7.46 3.29
CA ILE A 36 6.57 7.92 4.26
C ILE A 36 7.01 9.36 3.95
N GLN A 37 7.24 9.66 2.67
CA GLN A 37 7.60 11.02 2.23
C GLN A 37 6.48 12.01 2.50
N PHE A 38 5.24 11.60 2.23
CA PHE A 38 4.05 12.42 2.45
C PHE A 38 3.86 12.76 3.94
N LEU A 39 4.01 11.76 4.82
CA LEU A 39 3.94 11.98 6.27
C LEU A 39 5.14 12.76 6.83
N ARG A 40 6.33 12.61 6.24
CA ARG A 40 7.49 13.47 6.59
C ARG A 40 7.26 14.93 6.18
N ALA A 41 6.59 15.18 5.04
CA ALA A 41 6.22 16.53 4.64
C ALA A 41 5.19 17.14 5.59
N PHE A 42 4.17 16.37 5.98
CA PHE A 42 3.20 16.77 7.01
C PHE A 42 3.89 17.09 8.35
N ALA A 43 4.77 16.23 8.81
CA ALA A 43 5.50 16.43 10.06
C ALA A 43 6.37 17.70 10.03
N ARG A 44 7.05 18.00 8.92
CA ARG A 44 7.81 19.25 8.74
C ARG A 44 6.92 20.49 8.83
N GLU A 45 5.74 20.48 8.18
CA GLU A 45 4.79 21.60 8.22
C GLU A 45 4.26 21.84 9.63
N THR A 46 4.14 20.78 10.42
CA THR A 46 3.62 20.84 11.81
C THR A 46 4.68 20.92 12.90
N GLY A 47 5.96 20.93 12.52
CA GLY A 47 7.09 21.04 13.48
C GLY A 47 7.34 19.75 14.26
N LEU A 48 6.92 18.58 13.74
CA LEU A 48 7.12 17.26 14.36
C LEU A 48 8.34 16.55 13.76
N ALA A 49 9.07 15.79 14.58
CA ALA A 49 9.98 14.75 14.11
C ALA A 49 9.18 13.50 13.71
N VAL A 50 9.77 12.58 12.94
CA VAL A 50 9.10 11.33 12.52
C VAL A 50 9.86 10.12 13.04
N ASP A 51 9.14 9.19 13.69
CA ASP A 51 9.61 7.85 14.08
C ASP A 51 8.77 6.81 13.32
N VAL A 52 9.40 6.00 12.46
CA VAL A 52 8.71 4.96 11.68
C VAL A 52 9.00 3.59 12.26
N ARG A 53 7.93 2.87 12.61
CA ARG A 53 7.96 1.50 13.15
C ARG A 53 7.39 0.52 12.14
N PHE A 54 8.05 -0.62 11.96
CA PHE A 54 7.69 -1.60 10.95
C PHE A 54 6.73 -2.65 11.51
N PHE A 55 5.65 -2.90 10.78
CA PHE A 55 4.65 -3.90 11.13
C PHE A 55 4.27 -4.75 9.92
N PRO A 56 3.86 -6.02 10.12
CA PRO A 56 3.15 -6.78 9.10
C PRO A 56 1.88 -6.05 8.65
N PHE A 57 1.45 -6.29 7.40
CA PHE A 57 0.25 -5.63 6.87
C PHE A 57 -1.02 -6.01 7.64
N ASP A 58 -1.12 -7.29 8.04
CA ASP A 58 -2.29 -7.79 8.74
C ASP A 58 -2.57 -6.99 10.03
N ARG A 59 -3.75 -6.38 10.07
CA ARG A 59 -4.26 -5.59 11.19
C ARG A 59 -3.39 -4.38 11.59
N ILE A 60 -2.58 -3.87 10.67
CA ILE A 60 -1.74 -2.67 10.94
C ILE A 60 -2.60 -1.44 11.31
N TRP A 61 -3.80 -1.32 10.74
CA TRP A 61 -4.76 -0.23 11.04
C TRP A 61 -5.26 -0.22 12.48
N GLU A 62 -5.04 -1.28 13.26
CA GLU A 62 -5.41 -1.34 14.67
C GLU A 62 -4.33 -0.77 15.61
N ARG A 63 -3.11 -0.57 15.12
CA ARG A 63 -1.98 -0.13 15.94
C ARG A 63 -2.20 1.23 16.61
N PRO A 64 -2.84 2.23 15.96
CA PRO A 64 -3.20 3.48 16.64
C PRO A 64 -4.14 3.26 17.82
N LEU A 65 -5.15 2.38 17.70
CA LEU A 65 -6.09 2.08 18.80
C LEU A 65 -5.42 1.43 20.02
N ARG A 66 -4.26 0.82 19.82
CA ARG A 66 -3.47 0.21 20.91
C ARG A 66 -2.46 1.18 21.53
N GLY A 67 -2.42 2.43 21.06
CA GLY A 67 -1.43 3.41 21.49
C GLY A 67 0.00 3.04 21.11
N GLU A 68 0.19 2.23 20.07
CA GLU A 68 1.52 1.82 19.61
C GLU A 68 2.12 2.84 18.63
N VAL A 69 1.28 3.52 17.86
CA VAL A 69 1.65 4.56 16.89
C VAL A 69 0.55 5.62 16.79
N ASP A 70 0.87 6.82 16.31
CA ASP A 70 -0.12 7.88 16.04
C ASP A 70 -0.89 7.59 14.74
N ILE A 71 -0.20 7.11 13.71
CA ILE A 71 -0.73 6.89 12.37
C ILE A 71 -0.29 5.53 11.85
N ALA A 72 -1.19 4.78 11.19
CA ALA A 72 -0.84 3.61 10.39
C ALA A 72 -0.88 3.96 8.90
N ALA A 73 0.16 3.53 8.17
CA ALA A 73 0.45 3.82 6.76
C ALA A 73 0.93 2.58 6.00
N GLY A 74 1.09 2.69 4.69
CA GLY A 74 1.59 1.63 3.81
C GLY A 74 0.52 1.11 2.85
N GLY A 75 -0.24 2.01 2.23
CA GLY A 75 -1.24 1.68 1.21
C GLY A 75 -2.47 0.98 1.78
N ILE A 76 -3.03 1.52 2.86
CA ILE A 76 -4.18 0.94 3.53
C ILE A 76 -5.46 1.55 2.95
N ALA A 77 -6.36 0.73 2.41
CA ALA A 77 -7.69 1.17 1.99
C ALA A 77 -8.72 0.89 3.09
N PRO A 78 -9.54 1.88 3.48
CA PRO A 78 -10.71 1.65 4.34
C PRO A 78 -11.64 0.60 3.74
N SER A 79 -12.24 -0.25 4.58
CA SER A 79 -13.25 -1.21 4.16
C SER A 79 -14.17 -1.55 5.34
N GLU A 80 -15.35 -2.13 5.06
CA GLU A 80 -16.28 -2.56 6.12
C GLU A 80 -15.62 -3.53 7.12
N ARG A 81 -14.73 -4.42 6.64
CA ARG A 81 -14.00 -5.37 7.50
C ARG A 81 -12.98 -4.69 8.42
N ARG A 82 -12.59 -3.45 8.12
CA ARG A 82 -11.64 -2.64 8.89
C ARG A 82 -12.35 -1.57 9.72
N ARG A 83 -13.68 -1.57 9.75
CA ARG A 83 -14.47 -0.67 10.61
C ARG A 83 -14.39 -1.15 12.05
N LEU A 84 -13.78 -0.35 12.91
CA LEU A 84 -13.62 -0.64 14.33
C LEU A 84 -14.07 0.57 15.16
N PRO A 85 -14.68 0.36 16.34
CA PRO A 85 -14.96 1.46 17.25
C PRO A 85 -13.69 2.22 17.61
N GLY A 86 -13.73 3.54 17.55
CA GLY A 86 -12.59 4.40 17.84
C GLY A 86 -11.58 4.56 16.70
N LEU A 87 -11.68 3.79 15.61
CA LEU A 87 -10.84 3.95 14.43
C LEU A 87 -11.38 5.04 13.52
N ALA A 88 -10.52 5.98 13.14
CA ALA A 88 -10.77 6.97 12.10
C ALA A 88 -9.83 6.79 10.93
N TRP A 89 -10.27 7.27 9.78
CA TRP A 89 -9.51 7.30 8.55
C TRP A 89 -9.34 8.75 8.11
N SER A 90 -8.18 9.09 7.61
CA SER A 90 -7.96 10.38 6.97
C SER A 90 -8.81 10.55 5.72
N THR A 91 -8.88 11.76 5.19
CA THR A 91 -9.29 11.99 3.79
C THR A 91 -8.45 11.07 2.89
N PRO A 92 -9.07 10.40 1.90
CA PRO A 92 -8.32 9.59 0.95
C PRO A 92 -7.35 10.45 0.11
N TYR A 93 -6.16 9.89 -0.18
CA TYR A 93 -5.12 10.61 -0.92
C TYR A 93 -4.73 9.94 -2.25
N TYR A 94 -5.15 8.70 -2.50
CA TYR A 94 -4.89 7.97 -3.73
C TYR A 94 -6.04 6.99 -4.04
N THR A 95 -6.48 6.92 -5.30
CA THR A 95 -7.43 5.90 -5.79
C THR A 95 -6.65 4.89 -6.61
N LEU A 96 -6.79 3.60 -6.28
CA LEU A 96 -6.07 2.52 -6.96
C LEU A 96 -6.99 1.63 -7.76
N GLN A 97 -6.43 0.99 -8.80
CA GLN A 97 -7.02 -0.11 -9.54
C GLN A 97 -6.40 -1.44 -9.09
N ARG A 98 -7.12 -2.54 -9.22
CA ARG A 98 -6.56 -3.88 -9.03
C ARG A 98 -5.84 -4.33 -10.28
N SER A 99 -4.84 -5.17 -10.10
CA SER A 99 -4.05 -5.71 -11.20
C SER A 99 -3.32 -6.99 -10.79
N LEU A 100 -2.89 -7.73 -11.80
CA LEU A 100 -2.04 -8.90 -11.67
C LEU A 100 -0.67 -8.62 -12.32
N VAL A 101 0.39 -9.06 -11.66
CA VAL A 101 1.75 -9.12 -12.23
C VAL A 101 1.99 -10.55 -12.65
N VAL A 102 2.36 -10.74 -13.91
CA VAL A 102 2.66 -12.04 -14.54
C VAL A 102 4.04 -12.02 -15.18
N ARG A 103 4.59 -13.18 -15.55
CA ARG A 103 5.78 -13.25 -16.41
C ARG A 103 5.46 -12.71 -17.82
N THR A 104 6.39 -11.97 -18.41
CA THR A 104 6.17 -11.32 -19.72
C THR A 104 5.80 -12.32 -20.82
N GLU A 105 6.41 -13.51 -20.82
CA GLU A 105 6.13 -14.58 -21.79
C GLU A 105 4.71 -15.14 -21.68
N GLU A 106 4.05 -15.04 -20.52
CA GLU A 106 2.69 -15.53 -20.30
C GLU A 106 1.62 -14.42 -20.45
N ARG A 107 2.04 -13.18 -20.70
CA ARG A 107 1.11 -12.03 -20.78
C ARG A 107 -0.04 -12.25 -21.77
N ALA A 108 0.24 -12.90 -22.91
CA ALA A 108 -0.77 -13.14 -23.95
C ALA A 108 -1.84 -14.16 -23.51
N GLU A 109 -1.51 -15.07 -22.60
CA GLU A 109 -2.37 -16.14 -22.13
C GLU A 109 -3.10 -15.77 -20.83
N LEU A 110 -2.52 -14.90 -19.98
CA LEU A 110 -3.00 -14.56 -18.64
C LEU A 110 -3.45 -13.08 -18.57
N GLN A 111 -4.50 -12.73 -19.31
CA GLN A 111 -4.97 -11.35 -19.43
C GLN A 111 -6.01 -10.95 -18.39
N THR A 112 -6.82 -11.89 -17.96
CA THR A 112 -7.93 -11.67 -17.02
C THR A 112 -7.91 -12.71 -15.91
N MET A 113 -8.60 -12.45 -14.80
CA MET A 113 -8.72 -13.40 -13.69
C MET A 113 -9.26 -14.77 -14.15
N ALA A 114 -10.11 -14.82 -15.18
CA ALA A 114 -10.69 -16.07 -15.69
C ALA A 114 -9.64 -17.02 -16.28
N ASP A 115 -8.52 -16.49 -16.79
CA ASP A 115 -7.46 -17.27 -17.42
C ASP A 115 -6.61 -18.07 -16.42
N PHE A 116 -6.83 -17.86 -15.12
CA PHE A 116 -6.07 -18.52 -14.04
C PHE A 116 -6.67 -19.85 -13.58
N ALA A 117 -7.54 -20.50 -14.36
CA ALA A 117 -8.04 -21.84 -14.04
C ALA A 117 -6.86 -22.83 -13.88
N GLY A 118 -6.78 -23.50 -12.72
CA GLY A 118 -5.69 -24.43 -12.37
C GLY A 118 -4.36 -23.77 -11.98
N ARG A 119 -4.27 -22.44 -12.03
CA ARG A 119 -3.08 -21.64 -11.74
C ARG A 119 -3.01 -21.20 -10.26
N THR A 120 -1.87 -20.66 -9.88
CA THR A 120 -1.60 -20.17 -8.51
C THR A 120 -1.37 -18.66 -8.49
N ILE A 121 -2.19 -17.94 -7.73
CA ILE A 121 -2.12 -16.50 -7.56
C ILE A 121 -1.62 -16.19 -6.15
N ALA A 122 -0.55 -15.43 -6.05
CA ALA A 122 -0.05 -14.90 -4.78
C ALA A 122 -0.72 -13.58 -4.43
N VAL A 123 -0.98 -13.36 -3.16
CA VAL A 123 -1.49 -12.08 -2.62
C VAL A 123 -0.91 -11.83 -1.23
N THR A 124 -0.92 -10.57 -0.79
CA THR A 124 -0.63 -10.23 0.61
C THR A 124 -1.86 -10.52 1.46
N ARG A 125 -1.69 -11.33 2.53
CA ARG A 125 -2.78 -11.72 3.44
C ARG A 125 -3.52 -10.51 4.00
N GLY A 126 -4.86 -10.56 3.97
CA GLY A 126 -5.73 -9.51 4.52
C GLY A 126 -5.73 -8.21 3.72
N SER A 127 -5.06 -8.16 2.56
CA SER A 127 -5.14 -7.03 1.63
C SER A 127 -6.47 -7.01 0.89
N THR A 128 -6.78 -5.90 0.25
CA THR A 128 -7.95 -5.82 -0.63
C THR A 128 -7.72 -6.59 -1.95
N ALA A 129 -6.47 -6.81 -2.35
CA ALA A 129 -6.12 -7.72 -3.44
C ALA A 129 -6.46 -9.18 -3.10
N ASP A 130 -6.26 -9.61 -1.83
CA ASP A 130 -6.70 -10.93 -1.38
C ASP A 130 -8.22 -11.09 -1.51
N LEU A 131 -8.98 -10.09 -1.06
CA LEU A 131 -10.45 -10.11 -1.15
C LEU A 131 -10.93 -10.14 -2.60
N ASP A 132 -10.33 -9.36 -3.48
CA ASP A 132 -10.66 -9.33 -4.90
C ASP A 132 -10.33 -10.65 -5.58
N ALA A 133 -9.13 -11.19 -5.35
CA ALA A 133 -8.70 -12.47 -5.90
C ALA A 133 -9.60 -13.62 -5.44
N GLN A 134 -9.95 -13.69 -4.14
CA GLN A 134 -10.86 -14.71 -3.61
C GLN A 134 -12.26 -14.65 -4.25
N ARG A 135 -12.76 -13.46 -4.54
CA ARG A 135 -14.08 -13.26 -5.16
C ARG A 135 -14.12 -13.63 -6.65
N ARG A 136 -13.03 -13.34 -7.39
CA ARG A 136 -13.01 -13.39 -8.84
C ARG A 136 -12.33 -14.63 -9.43
N LYS A 137 -11.48 -15.31 -8.65
CA LYS A 137 -10.72 -16.45 -9.14
C LYS A 137 -11.63 -17.58 -9.62
N PRO A 138 -11.24 -18.33 -10.68
CA PRO A 138 -11.85 -19.61 -10.99
C PRO A 138 -11.78 -20.60 -9.81
N ASP A 139 -12.73 -21.52 -9.70
CA ASP A 139 -12.77 -22.50 -8.60
C ASP A 139 -11.50 -23.34 -8.50
N THR A 140 -10.89 -23.66 -9.65
CA THR A 140 -9.66 -24.44 -9.74
C THR A 140 -8.39 -23.63 -9.47
N ALA A 141 -8.45 -22.30 -9.43
CA ALA A 141 -7.32 -21.46 -9.09
C ALA A 141 -7.02 -21.48 -7.59
N ARG A 142 -5.74 -21.47 -7.25
CA ARG A 142 -5.27 -21.45 -5.85
C ARG A 142 -4.77 -20.08 -5.47
N ILE A 143 -5.07 -19.66 -4.23
CA ILE A 143 -4.47 -18.47 -3.61
C ILE A 143 -3.40 -18.91 -2.64
N VAL A 144 -2.22 -18.28 -2.73
CA VAL A 144 -1.13 -18.41 -1.76
C VAL A 144 -0.78 -17.03 -1.18
N TYR A 145 -0.21 -17.02 0.02
CA TYR A 145 0.00 -15.80 0.77
C TYR A 145 1.47 -15.51 0.98
N PHE A 146 1.84 -14.27 0.78
CA PHE A 146 3.16 -13.75 1.05
C PHE A 146 3.07 -12.54 1.98
N ASP A 147 4.02 -12.44 2.90
CA ASP A 147 4.16 -11.28 3.78
C ASP A 147 5.03 -10.18 3.15
N ARG A 148 5.82 -10.54 2.15
CA ARG A 148 6.75 -9.66 1.44
C ARG A 148 6.59 -9.81 -0.07
N GLN A 149 6.46 -8.67 -0.75
CA GLN A 149 6.33 -8.59 -2.19
C GLN A 149 7.53 -9.22 -2.91
N GLU A 150 8.76 -8.96 -2.44
CA GLU A 150 9.97 -9.48 -3.05
C GLU A 150 9.97 -11.02 -3.10
N SER A 151 9.51 -11.68 -2.03
CA SER A 151 9.42 -13.13 -1.99
C SER A 151 8.39 -13.68 -2.99
N ALA A 152 7.27 -12.97 -3.18
CA ALA A 152 6.28 -13.35 -4.20
C ALA A 152 6.85 -13.19 -5.61
N ILE A 153 7.61 -12.13 -5.88
CA ILE A 153 8.24 -11.92 -7.18
C ILE A 153 9.34 -12.94 -7.45
N ASP A 154 10.13 -13.31 -6.46
CA ASP A 154 11.11 -14.40 -6.59
C ASP A 154 10.45 -15.72 -6.95
N ASP A 155 9.31 -16.06 -6.33
CA ASP A 155 8.56 -17.28 -6.64
C ASP A 155 7.86 -17.20 -8.01
N LEU A 156 7.43 -16.02 -8.44
CA LEU A 156 6.93 -15.78 -9.79
C LEU A 156 8.03 -16.07 -10.84
N PHE A 157 9.24 -15.57 -10.59
CA PHE A 157 10.40 -15.81 -11.47
C PHE A 157 10.83 -17.30 -11.54
N ARG A 158 10.62 -18.05 -10.46
CA ARG A 158 10.91 -19.49 -10.39
C ARG A 158 9.79 -20.37 -10.95
N GLY A 159 8.63 -19.78 -11.30
CA GLY A 159 7.46 -20.52 -11.77
C GLY A 159 6.71 -21.26 -10.65
N HIS A 160 6.94 -20.93 -9.40
CA HIS A 160 6.20 -21.52 -8.27
C HIS A 160 4.79 -20.95 -8.12
N ILE A 161 4.59 -19.74 -8.64
CA ILE A 161 3.29 -19.07 -8.78
C ILE A 161 3.15 -18.54 -10.21
N ASP A 162 1.92 -18.25 -10.62
CA ASP A 162 1.61 -17.76 -11.96
C ASP A 162 1.32 -16.26 -12.00
N ALA A 163 0.88 -15.69 -10.88
CA ALA A 163 0.67 -14.24 -10.75
C ALA A 163 0.87 -13.75 -9.31
N PHE A 164 1.12 -12.44 -9.20
CA PHE A 164 1.02 -11.68 -7.95
C PHE A 164 -0.06 -10.61 -8.08
N GLY A 165 -1.15 -10.75 -7.28
CA GLY A 165 -2.27 -9.81 -7.23
C GLY A 165 -1.96 -8.64 -6.30
N THR A 166 -2.06 -7.41 -6.82
CA THR A 166 -1.73 -6.18 -6.11
C THR A 166 -2.51 -4.97 -6.65
N GLY A 167 -2.13 -3.76 -6.29
CA GLY A 167 -2.64 -2.52 -6.88
C GLY A 167 -1.76 -2.05 -8.05
N ASP A 168 -2.36 -1.26 -8.94
CA ASP A 168 -1.74 -0.69 -10.14
C ASP A 168 -0.42 0.05 -9.86
N ILE A 169 -0.38 0.85 -8.80
CA ILE A 169 0.83 1.58 -8.38
C ILE A 169 2.02 0.65 -8.13
N CYS A 170 1.76 -0.53 -7.53
CA CYS A 170 2.79 -1.52 -7.24
C CYS A 170 3.12 -2.35 -8.49
N SER A 171 2.11 -2.83 -9.22
CA SER A 171 2.33 -3.68 -10.40
C SER A 171 3.11 -2.96 -11.49
N HIS A 172 2.78 -1.70 -11.76
CA HIS A 172 3.53 -0.90 -12.74
C HIS A 172 4.95 -0.62 -12.28
N HIS A 173 5.17 -0.35 -10.98
CA HIS A 173 6.52 -0.20 -10.44
C HIS A 173 7.36 -1.47 -10.61
N LEU A 174 6.81 -2.64 -10.30
CA LEU A 174 7.48 -3.93 -10.47
C LEU A 174 7.82 -4.24 -11.93
N ALA A 175 6.86 -4.00 -12.83
CA ALA A 175 7.08 -4.20 -14.26
C ALA A 175 8.12 -3.23 -14.83
N ALA A 176 8.12 -1.97 -14.38
CA ALA A 176 9.12 -0.97 -14.79
C ALA A 176 10.54 -1.35 -14.33
N GLN A 177 10.68 -1.93 -13.14
CA GLN A 177 11.98 -2.43 -12.65
C GLN A 177 12.44 -3.72 -13.36
N ASN A 178 11.53 -4.45 -14.01
CA ASN A 178 11.81 -5.73 -14.67
C ASN A 178 11.11 -5.83 -16.03
N PRO A 179 11.35 -4.89 -16.97
CA PRO A 179 10.53 -4.74 -18.18
C PRO A 179 10.57 -5.96 -19.12
N ASP A 180 11.68 -6.71 -19.12
CA ASP A 180 11.84 -7.91 -19.93
C ASP A 180 11.24 -9.18 -19.28
N ARG A 181 10.88 -9.13 -18.00
CA ARG A 181 10.48 -10.31 -17.21
C ARG A 181 9.08 -10.23 -16.65
N LEU A 182 8.56 -9.03 -16.38
CA LEU A 182 7.26 -8.81 -15.76
C LEU A 182 6.34 -7.98 -16.65
N ALA A 183 5.07 -8.34 -16.63
CA ALA A 183 4.00 -7.61 -17.29
C ALA A 183 2.82 -7.42 -16.35
N VAL A 184 2.06 -6.35 -16.57
CA VAL A 184 0.82 -6.06 -15.85
C VAL A 184 -0.37 -6.50 -16.68
N THR A 185 -1.30 -7.22 -16.06
CA THR A 185 -2.55 -7.68 -16.64
C THR A 185 -3.72 -7.47 -15.68
N ASP A 186 -4.94 -7.71 -16.16
CA ASP A 186 -6.18 -7.64 -15.38
C ASP A 186 -6.35 -6.33 -14.60
N VAL A 187 -5.96 -5.18 -15.22
CA VAL A 187 -6.13 -3.86 -14.60
C VAL A 187 -7.60 -3.48 -14.62
N HIS A 188 -8.19 -3.25 -13.45
CA HIS A 188 -9.62 -2.92 -13.33
C HIS A 188 -9.92 -2.13 -12.06
N GLU A 189 -11.00 -1.36 -12.11
CA GLU A 189 -11.60 -0.75 -10.93
C GLU A 189 -12.50 -1.77 -10.22
N THR A 190 -12.46 -1.76 -8.89
CA THR A 190 -13.42 -2.52 -8.08
C THR A 190 -14.79 -1.83 -8.08
N GLU A 191 -15.87 -2.58 -7.84
CA GLU A 191 -17.26 -2.03 -7.77
C GLU A 191 -17.37 -0.83 -6.81
N THR A 192 -16.65 -0.91 -5.68
CA THR A 192 -16.48 0.22 -4.77
C THR A 192 -15.04 0.71 -4.94
N PRO A 193 -14.82 1.96 -5.39
CA PRO A 193 -13.48 2.49 -5.60
C PRO A 193 -12.61 2.35 -4.36
N GLU A 194 -11.46 1.72 -4.51
CA GLU A 194 -10.51 1.57 -3.42
C GLU A 194 -9.62 2.80 -3.33
N ARG A 195 -9.51 3.35 -2.14
CA ARG A 195 -8.74 4.57 -1.90
C ARG A 195 -7.83 4.41 -0.70
N PHE A 196 -6.57 4.79 -0.82
CA PHE A 196 -5.66 4.80 0.31
C PHE A 196 -6.00 5.95 1.27
N ALA A 197 -5.99 5.63 2.56
CA ALA A 197 -6.13 6.58 3.65
C ALA A 197 -5.26 6.14 4.83
N PHE A 198 -4.86 7.08 5.66
CA PHE A 198 -4.15 6.78 6.90
C PHE A 198 -5.15 6.44 8.01
N ALA A 199 -4.82 5.41 8.79
CA ALA A 199 -5.62 5.01 9.94
C ALA A 199 -5.06 5.61 11.23
N MET A 200 -5.94 6.07 12.14
CA MET A 200 -5.57 6.66 13.41
C MET A 200 -6.69 6.53 14.45
N ASP A 201 -6.39 6.85 15.69
CA ASP A 201 -7.42 6.97 16.74
C ASP A 201 -8.37 8.14 16.44
N GLN A 202 -9.66 7.93 16.61
CA GLN A 202 -10.71 8.93 16.33
C GLN A 202 -10.58 10.18 17.21
N GLY A 203 -10.07 10.04 18.43
CA GLY A 203 -9.86 11.15 19.35
C GLY A 203 -8.60 11.97 19.07
N ASN A 204 -7.81 11.62 18.09
CA ASN A 204 -6.54 12.27 17.83
C ASN A 204 -6.72 13.58 17.04
N GLU A 205 -6.28 14.69 17.61
CA GLU A 205 -6.34 16.04 16.99
C GLU A 205 -5.54 16.13 15.68
N LEU A 206 -4.56 15.23 15.48
CA LEU A 206 -3.79 15.12 14.25
C LEU A 206 -4.68 14.89 13.03
N LEU A 207 -5.84 14.23 13.18
CA LEU A 207 -6.72 13.89 12.06
C LEU A 207 -7.17 15.14 11.29
N VAL A 208 -7.56 16.20 12.00
CA VAL A 208 -8.02 17.45 11.38
C VAL A 208 -6.87 18.12 10.61
N SER A 209 -5.70 18.18 11.23
CA SER A 209 -4.50 18.78 10.62
C SER A 209 -4.02 17.98 9.42
N LEU A 210 -4.03 16.65 9.53
CA LEU A 210 -3.65 15.74 8.45
C LEU A 210 -4.61 15.84 7.27
N ASN A 211 -5.92 15.90 7.51
CA ASN A 211 -6.92 16.06 6.46
C ASN A 211 -6.72 17.40 5.71
N THR A 212 -6.48 18.49 6.44
CA THR A 212 -6.18 19.78 5.84
C THR A 212 -4.91 19.73 4.97
N PHE A 213 -3.88 19.01 5.44
CA PHE A 213 -2.65 18.81 4.68
C PHE A 213 -2.91 17.97 3.41
N ILE A 214 -3.67 16.88 3.50
CA ILE A 214 -4.05 16.03 2.37
C ILE A 214 -4.82 16.83 1.32
N GLU A 215 -5.81 17.62 1.70
CA GLU A 215 -6.61 18.44 0.78
C GLU A 215 -5.75 19.40 -0.03
N LYS A 216 -4.70 19.96 0.58
CA LYS A 216 -3.77 20.86 -0.10
C LYS A 216 -2.76 20.16 -0.99
N ASN A 217 -2.34 18.94 -0.63
CA ASN A 217 -1.13 18.30 -1.16
C ASN A 217 -1.39 16.96 -1.86
N SER A 218 -2.60 16.40 -1.85
CA SER A 218 -2.88 15.09 -2.46
C SER A 218 -2.59 15.03 -3.95
N HIS A 219 -2.65 16.17 -4.66
CA HIS A 219 -2.26 16.27 -6.08
C HIS A 219 -0.76 16.03 -6.31
N HIS A 220 0.07 16.15 -5.26
CA HIS A 220 1.49 15.81 -5.27
C HIS A 220 1.74 14.35 -4.88
N TYR A 221 0.72 13.62 -4.38
CA TYR A 221 0.81 12.17 -4.23
C TYR A 221 0.70 11.59 -5.63
N PRO A 222 1.81 11.22 -6.26
CA PRO A 222 1.87 11.19 -7.70
C PRO A 222 0.99 10.10 -8.31
N ALA A 223 0.28 10.45 -9.35
CA ALA A 223 0.12 9.53 -10.46
C ALA A 223 1.50 8.93 -10.75
N VAL A 224 1.60 7.61 -10.90
CA VAL A 224 2.87 6.87 -11.06
C VAL A 224 3.84 7.67 -11.96
N PRO A 225 4.93 8.26 -11.44
CA PRO A 225 5.88 8.95 -12.30
C PRO A 225 6.64 7.91 -13.11
N PRO A 226 7.05 8.21 -14.34
CA PRO A 226 8.04 7.41 -15.03
C PRO A 226 9.34 7.35 -14.20
N ASP A 227 10.06 6.23 -14.30
CA ASP A 227 11.20 5.84 -13.46
C ASP A 227 12.35 6.86 -13.31
N SER A 228 12.37 7.91 -14.12
CA SER A 228 13.41 8.94 -14.12
C SER A 228 13.25 10.05 -13.07
N GLU A 229 12.12 10.14 -12.38
CA GLU A 229 11.83 11.25 -11.45
C GLU A 229 12.00 10.89 -9.96
N TRP A 230 12.41 9.67 -9.62
CA TRP A 230 12.58 9.24 -8.22
C TRP A 230 13.81 9.84 -7.53
N SER A 231 14.80 10.29 -8.32
CA SER A 231 16.03 10.91 -7.81
C SER A 231 15.84 12.28 -7.15
N ASP A 232 14.78 13.02 -7.51
CA ASP A 232 14.56 14.39 -7.07
C ASP A 232 13.82 14.53 -5.74
N TYR A 233 13.36 13.40 -5.15
CA TYR A 233 12.69 13.38 -3.84
C TYR A 233 13.59 12.92 -2.69
N GLN A 234 14.89 12.91 -2.88
CA GLN A 234 15.86 12.81 -1.79
C GLN A 234 16.07 14.21 -1.18
N ILE A 235 15.21 14.59 -0.24
CA ILE A 235 15.49 15.69 0.68
C ILE A 235 15.34 15.16 2.10
#